data_124dc1fa3409c3449acc39c77b4f2775
#
_entry.id   124dc1fa3409c3449acc39c77b4f2775
#
_cell.length_a   1.000
_cell.length_b   1.000
_cell.length_c   1.000
_cell.angle_alpha   90.00
_cell.angle_beta   90.00
_cell.angle_gamma   90.00
#
_symmetry.space_group_name_H-M   'P 1'
#
loop_
_entity.id
_entity.type
_entity.pdbx_description
1 polymer ?
#
loop_
_entity_poly.entity_id
_entity_poly.type
_entity_poly.pdbx_seq_one_letter_code
_entity_poly.pdbx_strand_id
1 'polypeptide(L)'
;FINGNLIGLYTCVQSIDDDFTNEQFYERKGPFFKAENTSLSISGCGGQLGILEYYNDTNCYQRAYEMQSSNDWGKLGNFLDTFNNHFTSIENVMDIDRTLWMMAFENLTICLDGPINSIPHNFYLFKDNNGRFSPILWDMNMSFGSFTNGLSSPVSVSDLQDLDIFHKFNDPKNKLTSQIFSNERYRKMYVAHMRTIMNEKFTNNSYISIASNLQSIISSSISSDPNTFYSYSQFTDNLNLSVGVNPVVGISELMDSRVSFLQSLNEFSFQPPIISNISSNPTNVLPHTTVNITAQIADANYVYLGYRFKFSEKFQKVQMYDDGNHGDGIAGDGIYGSSIDVDARDVQYYIYSENNNAGIFSPERAEKEFHQIPVVSGLVINEIMAANFSVVSDQSGEFDDWVELYNGSNNTINLNGFYLSDNENDLTKWSFPNISIQPNGYLIIWCDTAGTSQSGLHTTYRLSADQEEVYLSDPSGIVIDAVHFVNMNTDIAYARVPNGHGPFVHQIHSQNLNNNTVASDNNFSILSDLRIYPNPSNNRIYILGSNDKLDVFNVIGECIYSSENVNSINISEWSSGIYFVKSGKSGVKF
;
A
#
# COMPACT_ATOMS: atom_id res chain seq x y z
N PHE A 1 4.51 -22.38 21.49
CA PHE A 1 4.28 -23.51 22.40
C PHE A 1 3.31 -24.50 21.77
N ILE A 2 3.63 -25.81 21.84
CA ILE A 2 2.70 -26.88 21.44
C ILE A 2 2.47 -27.74 22.69
N ASN A 3 1.20 -27.87 23.10
CA ASN A 3 0.81 -28.62 24.31
C ASN A 3 1.61 -28.21 25.58
N GLY A 4 1.88 -26.91 25.72
CA GLY A 4 2.63 -26.37 26.85
C GLY A 4 4.16 -26.47 26.76
N ASN A 5 4.71 -27.10 25.73
CA ASN A 5 6.15 -27.19 25.49
C ASN A 5 6.61 -26.08 24.55
N LEU A 6 7.69 -25.39 24.91
CA LEU A 6 8.35 -24.44 24.02
C LEU A 6 8.99 -25.21 22.87
N ILE A 7 8.56 -24.91 21.64
CA ILE A 7 9.10 -25.53 20.42
C ILE A 7 10.17 -24.63 19.78
N GLY A 8 10.06 -23.32 19.94
CA GLY A 8 10.98 -22.33 19.42
C GLY A 8 10.32 -20.99 19.20
N LEU A 9 11.10 -20.00 18.81
CA LEU A 9 10.63 -18.70 18.34
C LEU A 9 10.45 -18.75 16.83
N TYR A 10 9.26 -18.33 16.35
CA TYR A 10 8.92 -18.29 14.93
C TYR A 10 8.42 -16.91 14.54
N THR A 11 8.80 -16.45 13.37
CA THR A 11 8.22 -15.26 12.75
C THR A 11 6.85 -15.62 12.16
N CYS A 12 5.82 -14.83 12.48
CA CYS A 12 4.53 -14.92 11.83
C CYS A 12 4.55 -13.98 10.62
N VAL A 13 4.29 -14.52 9.43
CA VAL A 13 4.26 -13.77 8.17
C VAL A 13 2.86 -13.92 7.58
N GLN A 14 2.32 -12.83 7.00
CA GLN A 14 1.07 -12.88 6.25
C GLN A 14 1.23 -13.83 5.05
N SER A 15 0.25 -14.69 4.84
CA SER A 15 0.19 -15.52 3.63
C SER A 15 0.00 -14.63 2.41
N ILE A 16 0.67 -14.99 1.31
CA ILE A 16 0.44 -14.33 0.02
C ILE A 16 -0.68 -15.11 -0.70
N ASP A 17 -1.90 -14.73 -0.40
CA ASP A 17 -3.14 -15.36 -0.86
C ASP A 17 -4.15 -14.34 -1.41
N ASP A 18 -5.39 -14.76 -1.61
CA ASP A 18 -6.46 -13.91 -2.15
C ASP A 18 -6.77 -12.70 -1.24
N ASP A 19 -6.58 -12.82 0.08
CA ASP A 19 -6.78 -11.70 1.00
C ASP A 19 -5.65 -10.69 0.86
N PHE A 20 -4.39 -11.16 0.79
CA PHE A 20 -3.25 -10.29 0.50
C PHE A 20 -3.40 -9.56 -0.83
N THR A 21 -3.80 -10.27 -1.90
CA THR A 21 -3.95 -9.64 -3.22
C THR A 21 -5.08 -8.62 -3.22
N ASN A 22 -6.17 -8.88 -2.49
CA ASN A 22 -7.23 -7.90 -2.30
C ASN A 22 -6.75 -6.64 -1.57
N GLU A 23 -6.00 -6.79 -0.47
CA GLU A 23 -5.47 -5.66 0.30
C GLU A 23 -4.48 -4.79 -0.51
N GLN A 24 -3.64 -5.41 -1.32
CA GLN A 24 -2.52 -4.72 -1.98
C GLN A 24 -2.79 -4.32 -3.43
N PHE A 25 -3.72 -4.99 -4.12
CA PHE A 25 -4.02 -4.78 -5.54
C PHE A 25 -5.51 -4.54 -5.80
N TYR A 26 -6.34 -4.57 -4.75
CA TYR A 26 -7.80 -4.40 -4.83
C TYR A 26 -8.44 -5.46 -5.74
N GLU A 27 -7.87 -6.66 -5.74
CA GLU A 27 -8.33 -7.79 -6.53
C GLU A 27 -7.99 -9.13 -5.88
N ARG A 28 -9.00 -9.99 -5.71
CA ARG A 28 -8.85 -11.32 -5.10
C ARG A 28 -8.36 -12.38 -6.10
N LYS A 29 -8.65 -12.22 -7.39
CA LYS A 29 -8.45 -13.26 -8.40
C LYS A 29 -7.77 -12.71 -9.64
N GLY A 30 -6.58 -13.15 -9.90
CA GLY A 30 -5.81 -12.82 -11.09
C GLY A 30 -4.79 -13.92 -11.41
N PRO A 31 -4.14 -13.88 -12.58
CA PRO A 31 -2.99 -14.73 -12.86
C PRO A 31 -1.90 -14.54 -11.81
N PHE A 32 -1.56 -15.61 -11.09
CA PHE A 32 -0.71 -15.55 -9.92
C PHE A 32 0.32 -16.67 -9.93
N PHE A 33 1.60 -16.31 -9.79
CA PHE A 33 2.74 -17.21 -9.91
C PHE A 33 3.76 -16.95 -8.80
N LYS A 34 4.23 -18.00 -8.14
CA LYS A 34 5.40 -17.97 -7.27
C LYS A 34 6.63 -18.28 -8.12
N ALA A 35 7.65 -17.42 -8.07
CA ALA A 35 8.95 -17.72 -8.65
C ALA A 35 9.71 -18.67 -7.74
N GLU A 36 9.78 -19.93 -8.15
CA GLU A 36 10.32 -21.02 -7.38
C GLU A 36 11.18 -21.92 -8.25
N ASN A 37 12.30 -22.34 -7.72
CA ASN A 37 13.14 -23.32 -8.37
C ASN A 37 12.55 -24.72 -8.24
N THR A 38 11.77 -25.14 -9.22
CA THR A 38 11.23 -26.49 -9.23
C THR A 38 12.29 -27.48 -9.76
N SER A 39 12.38 -28.65 -9.17
CA SER A 39 13.28 -29.71 -9.65
C SER A 39 12.77 -30.44 -10.91
N LEU A 40 11.76 -29.92 -11.59
CA LEU A 40 11.15 -30.52 -12.76
C LEU A 40 12.11 -30.51 -13.96
N SER A 41 12.28 -31.67 -14.61
CA SER A 41 12.98 -31.80 -15.87
C SER A 41 11.94 -31.92 -16.99
N ILE A 42 11.88 -30.91 -17.87
CA ILE A 42 10.94 -30.86 -18.99
C ILE A 42 11.75 -30.96 -20.29
N SER A 43 11.45 -31.95 -21.12
CA SER A 43 12.14 -32.17 -22.39
C SER A 43 11.95 -30.96 -23.32
N GLY A 44 13.04 -30.51 -23.93
CA GLY A 44 13.03 -29.37 -24.85
C GLY A 44 13.16 -27.97 -24.19
N CYS A 45 13.07 -27.91 -22.88
CA CYS A 45 13.25 -26.68 -22.13
C CYS A 45 14.71 -26.59 -21.61
N GLY A 46 15.54 -25.74 -22.12
CA GLY A 46 16.97 -25.59 -21.80
C GLY A 46 17.44 -25.94 -20.36
N GLY A 47 18.74 -25.98 -20.13
CA GLY A 47 19.31 -26.57 -18.91
C GLY A 47 19.18 -25.76 -17.63
N GLN A 48 19.08 -24.43 -17.67
CA GLN A 48 18.98 -23.56 -16.49
C GLN A 48 17.60 -22.92 -16.38
N LEU A 49 17.23 -22.66 -15.13
CA LEU A 49 16.02 -21.91 -14.80
C LEU A 49 16.20 -20.44 -15.18
N GLY A 50 15.52 -20.04 -16.23
CA GLY A 50 15.47 -18.64 -16.62
C GLY A 50 14.21 -17.99 -16.06
N ILE A 51 14.29 -17.45 -14.88
CA ILE A 51 13.21 -16.60 -14.37
C ILE A 51 13.19 -15.31 -15.19
N LEU A 52 12.00 -14.89 -15.60
CA LEU A 52 11.74 -13.81 -16.57
C LEU A 52 12.34 -14.06 -17.96
N GLU A 53 12.66 -15.29 -18.31
CA GLU A 53 13.08 -15.68 -19.65
C GLU A 53 11.88 -16.16 -20.47
N TYR A 54 11.84 -15.77 -21.75
CA TYR A 54 10.77 -16.17 -22.65
C TYR A 54 11.01 -17.57 -23.26
N TYR A 55 9.98 -18.41 -23.24
CA TYR A 55 9.96 -19.71 -23.90
C TYR A 55 8.71 -19.81 -24.80
N ASN A 56 8.88 -20.34 -26.02
CA ASN A 56 7.76 -20.61 -26.93
C ASN A 56 6.81 -21.70 -26.37
N ASP A 57 7.36 -22.69 -25.67
CA ASP A 57 6.56 -23.72 -25.00
C ASP A 57 6.27 -23.28 -23.56
N THR A 58 5.02 -22.96 -23.30
CA THR A 58 4.56 -22.53 -21.97
C THR A 58 4.76 -23.57 -20.87
N ASN A 59 4.91 -24.86 -21.22
CA ASN A 59 5.23 -25.89 -20.23
C ASN A 59 6.60 -25.66 -19.58
N CYS A 60 7.52 -24.97 -20.25
CA CYS A 60 8.85 -24.66 -19.72
C CYS A 60 8.79 -23.78 -18.47
N TYR A 61 7.75 -22.95 -18.31
CA TYR A 61 7.60 -22.09 -17.15
C TYR A 61 7.42 -22.84 -15.85
N GLN A 62 6.88 -24.06 -15.87
CA GLN A 62 6.71 -24.92 -14.68
C GLN A 62 8.04 -25.28 -13.99
N ARG A 63 9.18 -25.00 -14.62
CA ARG A 63 10.51 -25.19 -14.04
C ARG A 63 10.93 -24.04 -13.12
N ALA A 64 10.40 -22.87 -13.37
CA ALA A 64 10.77 -21.61 -12.71
C ALA A 64 9.62 -20.99 -11.91
N TYR A 65 8.41 -21.52 -12.06
CA TYR A 65 7.22 -20.97 -11.41
C TYR A 65 6.28 -22.05 -10.93
N GLU A 66 5.70 -21.83 -9.77
CA GLU A 66 4.48 -22.48 -9.30
C GLU A 66 3.28 -21.60 -9.56
N MET A 67 2.30 -22.09 -10.31
CA MET A 67 1.07 -21.35 -10.55
C MET A 67 0.16 -21.44 -9.32
N GLN A 68 -0.20 -20.30 -8.74
CA GLN A 68 -1.12 -20.18 -7.60
C GLN A 68 -2.58 -20.01 -8.05
N SER A 69 -2.80 -19.56 -9.28
CA SER A 69 -4.10 -19.42 -9.94
C SER A 69 -4.43 -20.62 -10.84
N SER A 70 -5.48 -20.53 -11.67
CA SER A 70 -5.91 -21.61 -12.55
C SER A 70 -5.61 -21.35 -14.02
N ASN A 71 -4.77 -22.19 -14.65
CA ASN A 71 -4.52 -22.26 -16.10
C ASN A 71 -4.12 -20.94 -16.81
N ASP A 72 -3.23 -20.17 -16.20
CA ASP A 72 -2.81 -18.85 -16.69
C ASP A 72 -1.43 -18.81 -17.36
N TRP A 73 -0.83 -19.96 -17.72
CA TRP A 73 0.50 -20.03 -18.35
C TRP A 73 0.63 -19.16 -19.59
N GLY A 74 -0.44 -19.05 -20.40
CA GLY A 74 -0.46 -18.17 -21.56
C GLY A 74 -0.36 -16.69 -21.21
N LYS A 75 -0.91 -16.27 -20.06
CA LYS A 75 -0.80 -14.89 -19.57
C LYS A 75 0.64 -14.57 -19.18
N LEU A 76 1.29 -15.50 -18.45
CA LEU A 76 2.71 -15.38 -18.11
C LEU A 76 3.57 -15.35 -19.38
N GLY A 77 3.29 -16.21 -20.37
CA GLY A 77 4.00 -16.25 -21.64
C GLY A 77 3.93 -14.91 -22.40
N ASN A 78 2.75 -14.30 -22.50
CA ASN A 78 2.57 -13.00 -23.13
C ASN A 78 3.33 -11.87 -22.42
N PHE A 79 3.35 -11.89 -21.07
CA PHE A 79 4.15 -10.96 -20.29
C PHE A 79 5.64 -11.15 -20.58
N LEU A 80 6.14 -12.40 -20.54
CA LEU A 80 7.55 -12.70 -20.75
C LEU A 80 8.00 -12.43 -22.20
N ASP A 81 7.11 -12.61 -23.19
CA ASP A 81 7.38 -12.19 -24.56
C ASP A 81 7.58 -10.67 -24.65
N THR A 82 6.66 -9.90 -24.07
CA THR A 82 6.80 -8.43 -24.03
C THR A 82 8.08 -8.01 -23.31
N PHE A 83 8.37 -8.62 -22.16
CA PHE A 83 9.54 -8.32 -21.36
C PHE A 83 10.87 -8.59 -22.11
N ASN A 84 10.97 -9.68 -22.86
CA ASN A 84 12.20 -10.07 -23.56
C ASN A 84 12.32 -9.47 -24.95
N ASN A 85 11.21 -9.36 -25.70
CA ASN A 85 11.24 -9.07 -27.13
C ASN A 85 10.63 -7.70 -27.49
N HIS A 86 9.83 -7.10 -26.60
CA HIS A 86 9.08 -5.86 -26.85
C HIS A 86 9.17 -4.89 -25.67
N PHE A 87 10.36 -4.74 -25.07
CA PHE A 87 10.57 -4.03 -23.80
C PHE A 87 10.10 -2.57 -23.81
N THR A 88 10.04 -1.91 -24.96
CA THR A 88 9.48 -0.55 -25.08
C THR A 88 7.99 -0.45 -24.69
N SER A 89 7.28 -1.57 -24.66
CA SER A 89 5.87 -1.66 -24.27
C SER A 89 5.68 -2.22 -22.84
N ILE A 90 6.75 -2.32 -22.06
CA ILE A 90 6.76 -3.05 -20.78
C ILE A 90 5.77 -2.46 -19.76
N GLU A 91 5.58 -1.14 -19.72
CA GLU A 91 4.65 -0.48 -18.79
C GLU A 91 3.17 -0.85 -19.02
N ASN A 92 2.85 -1.49 -20.14
CA ASN A 92 1.50 -2.01 -20.40
C ASN A 92 1.24 -3.36 -19.71
N VAL A 93 2.30 -4.10 -19.36
CA VAL A 93 2.19 -5.48 -18.84
C VAL A 93 2.92 -5.68 -17.51
N MET A 94 3.69 -4.71 -17.05
CA MET A 94 4.43 -4.76 -15.78
C MET A 94 4.28 -3.45 -15.00
N ASP A 95 4.10 -3.55 -13.71
CA ASP A 95 4.17 -2.42 -12.79
C ASP A 95 5.64 -2.08 -12.55
N ILE A 96 6.13 -1.11 -13.30
CA ILE A 96 7.54 -0.71 -13.25
C ILE A 96 7.86 -0.03 -11.93
N ASP A 97 6.98 0.80 -11.41
CA ASP A 97 7.24 1.51 -10.15
C ASP A 97 7.43 0.53 -8.98
N ARG A 98 6.49 -0.41 -8.78
CA ARG A 98 6.63 -1.47 -7.77
C ARG A 98 7.87 -2.34 -7.99
N THR A 99 8.22 -2.60 -9.23
CA THR A 99 9.43 -3.36 -9.57
C THR A 99 10.69 -2.61 -9.14
N LEU A 100 10.76 -1.31 -9.40
CA LEU A 100 11.90 -0.48 -9.01
C LEU A 100 12.02 -0.35 -7.49
N TRP A 101 10.89 -0.21 -6.76
CA TRP A 101 10.87 -0.23 -5.30
C TRP A 101 11.39 -1.55 -4.74
N MET A 102 10.95 -2.68 -5.29
CA MET A 102 11.44 -4.01 -4.91
C MET A 102 12.96 -4.10 -5.10
N MET A 103 13.46 -3.78 -6.29
CA MET A 103 14.89 -3.85 -6.62
C MET A 103 15.70 -2.89 -5.74
N ALA A 104 15.19 -1.69 -5.45
CA ALA A 104 15.84 -0.70 -4.60
C ALA A 104 15.97 -1.22 -3.16
N PHE A 105 14.92 -1.81 -2.62
CA PHE A 105 14.92 -2.37 -1.28
C PHE A 105 15.89 -3.55 -1.16
N GLU A 106 15.87 -4.50 -2.09
CA GLU A 106 16.76 -5.66 -2.07
C GLU A 106 18.24 -5.27 -2.18
N ASN A 107 18.58 -4.37 -3.10
CA ASN A 107 19.94 -3.92 -3.26
C ASN A 107 20.41 -3.13 -2.03
N LEU A 108 19.59 -2.22 -1.51
CA LEU A 108 19.95 -1.42 -0.34
C LEU A 108 20.20 -2.29 0.89
N THR A 109 19.36 -3.28 1.13
CA THR A 109 19.45 -4.20 2.29
C THR A 109 20.33 -5.42 2.02
N ILE A 110 21.00 -5.48 0.86
CA ILE A 110 21.85 -6.62 0.45
C ILE A 110 21.08 -7.95 0.59
N CYS A 111 19.88 -8.01 0.02
CA CYS A 111 19.10 -9.23 -0.08
C CYS A 111 19.44 -9.96 -1.38
N LEU A 112 20.41 -10.87 -1.33
CA LEU A 112 20.91 -11.59 -2.51
C LEU A 112 20.25 -12.96 -2.70
N ASP A 113 19.31 -13.33 -1.84
CA ASP A 113 18.49 -14.54 -1.97
C ASP A 113 17.15 -14.23 -2.68
N GLY A 114 17.16 -13.28 -3.59
CA GLY A 114 15.98 -12.75 -4.27
C GLY A 114 16.20 -12.50 -5.77
N PRO A 115 15.27 -11.79 -6.42
CA PRO A 115 15.22 -11.59 -7.86
C PRO A 115 16.40 -10.83 -8.47
N ILE A 116 17.11 -10.00 -7.72
CA ILE A 116 18.23 -9.21 -8.24
C ILE A 116 19.55 -9.99 -8.39
N ASN A 117 19.61 -11.25 -7.97
CA ASN A 117 20.86 -12.04 -7.98
C ASN A 117 20.85 -13.14 -9.06
N SER A 118 21.86 -14.02 -9.03
CA SER A 118 22.15 -15.01 -10.10
C SER A 118 21.10 -16.10 -10.26
N ILE A 119 20.34 -16.41 -9.21
CA ILE A 119 19.24 -17.39 -9.22
C ILE A 119 18.00 -16.68 -8.69
N PRO A 120 17.29 -15.93 -9.55
CA PRO A 120 16.11 -15.20 -9.13
C PRO A 120 15.01 -16.14 -8.61
N HIS A 121 14.56 -15.94 -7.37
CA HIS A 121 13.47 -16.66 -6.71
C HIS A 121 12.98 -15.82 -5.52
N ASN A 122 12.18 -16.36 -4.64
CA ASN A 122 11.67 -15.67 -3.46
C ASN A 122 10.83 -14.42 -3.78
N PHE A 123 10.02 -14.49 -4.81
CA PHE A 123 9.02 -13.48 -5.12
C PHE A 123 7.82 -14.09 -5.84
N TYR A 124 6.71 -13.34 -5.86
CA TYR A 124 5.54 -13.70 -6.65
C TYR A 124 5.33 -12.68 -7.76
N LEU A 125 4.59 -13.08 -8.77
CA LEU A 125 4.06 -12.22 -9.84
C LEU A 125 2.54 -12.33 -9.82
N PHE A 126 1.88 -11.23 -9.51
CA PHE A 126 0.42 -11.12 -9.55
C PHE A 126 0.00 -10.18 -10.67
N LYS A 127 -0.94 -10.59 -11.53
CA LYS A 127 -1.47 -9.77 -12.61
C LYS A 127 -2.76 -9.12 -12.17
N ASP A 128 -2.75 -7.78 -12.13
CA ASP A 128 -3.90 -6.94 -11.76
C ASP A 128 -4.94 -6.80 -12.90
N ASN A 129 -6.08 -6.18 -12.59
CA ASN A 129 -7.15 -5.86 -13.55
C ASN A 129 -6.72 -4.86 -14.64
N ASN A 130 -5.64 -4.09 -14.42
CA ASN A 130 -5.05 -3.23 -15.44
C ASN A 130 -4.21 -4.01 -16.45
N GLY A 131 -4.08 -5.31 -16.28
CA GLY A 131 -3.33 -6.17 -17.16
C GLY A 131 -1.83 -6.22 -16.88
N ARG A 132 -1.36 -5.64 -15.76
CA ARG A 132 0.05 -5.56 -15.40
C ARG A 132 0.43 -6.61 -14.36
N PHE A 133 1.59 -7.23 -14.54
CA PHE A 133 2.22 -8.03 -13.50
C PHE A 133 2.98 -7.15 -12.52
N SER A 134 2.70 -7.33 -11.24
CA SER A 134 3.40 -6.71 -10.12
C SER A 134 4.20 -7.76 -9.36
N PRO A 135 5.47 -7.51 -9.04
CA PRO A 135 6.23 -8.38 -8.16
C PRO A 135 5.79 -8.18 -6.70
N ILE A 136 5.85 -9.29 -5.94
CA ILE A 136 5.61 -9.30 -4.51
C ILE A 136 6.81 -9.99 -3.85
N LEU A 137 7.49 -9.31 -2.94
CA LEU A 137 8.61 -9.85 -2.20
C LEU A 137 8.16 -10.99 -1.27
N TRP A 138 9.00 -12.01 -1.17
CA TRP A 138 8.80 -13.15 -0.28
C TRP A 138 10.13 -13.60 0.31
N ASP A 139 10.07 -14.17 1.52
CA ASP A 139 11.20 -14.83 2.21
C ASP A 139 12.44 -13.94 2.37
N MET A 140 12.27 -12.78 3.00
CA MET A 140 13.34 -11.81 3.23
C MET A 140 14.28 -12.18 4.38
N ASN A 141 14.25 -13.42 4.88
CA ASN A 141 15.01 -13.90 6.04
C ASN A 141 16.54 -13.86 5.82
N MET A 142 16.98 -13.85 4.56
CA MET A 142 18.38 -13.81 4.15
C MET A 142 18.85 -12.42 3.72
N SER A 143 18.14 -11.35 4.13
CA SER A 143 18.56 -9.96 3.95
C SER A 143 19.76 -9.60 4.83
N PHE A 144 20.26 -8.38 4.67
CA PHE A 144 21.42 -7.85 5.39
C PHE A 144 22.68 -8.68 5.20
N GLY A 145 22.90 -9.13 3.95
CA GLY A 145 24.16 -9.81 3.57
C GLY A 145 24.31 -11.22 4.14
N SER A 146 23.27 -11.81 4.71
CA SER A 146 23.35 -13.18 5.25
C SER A 146 23.41 -14.27 4.17
N PHE A 147 23.05 -13.95 2.92
CA PHE A 147 23.20 -14.81 1.76
C PHE A 147 24.23 -14.25 0.79
N THR A 148 25.27 -15.01 0.46
CA THR A 148 26.40 -14.55 -0.36
C THR A 148 26.60 -15.34 -1.65
N ASN A 149 25.76 -16.32 -1.95
CA ASN A 149 25.84 -17.09 -3.18
C ASN A 149 25.63 -16.16 -4.40
N GLY A 150 26.42 -16.39 -5.45
CA GLY A 150 26.40 -15.55 -6.66
C GLY A 150 27.39 -14.38 -6.63
N LEU A 151 28.07 -14.15 -5.52
CA LEU A 151 29.28 -13.34 -5.42
C LEU A 151 30.54 -14.19 -5.58
N SER A 152 31.66 -13.54 -5.89
CA SER A 152 32.96 -14.22 -6.00
C SER A 152 33.45 -14.66 -4.63
N SER A 153 33.73 -15.95 -4.43
CA SER A 153 34.21 -16.49 -3.16
C SER A 153 35.74 -16.40 -3.03
N PRO A 154 36.29 -16.09 -1.83
CA PRO A 154 35.58 -15.77 -0.59
C PRO A 154 34.97 -14.38 -0.60
N VAL A 155 33.79 -14.20 0.00
CA VAL A 155 33.09 -12.92 0.14
C VAL A 155 33.54 -12.25 1.42
N SER A 156 34.04 -11.03 1.34
CA SER A 156 34.38 -10.21 2.50
C SER A 156 33.18 -9.32 2.90
N VAL A 157 33.22 -8.77 4.10
CA VAL A 157 32.22 -7.77 4.56
C VAL A 157 32.23 -6.55 3.64
N SER A 158 33.42 -6.11 3.18
CA SER A 158 33.49 -4.96 2.25
C SER A 158 32.89 -5.26 0.88
N ASP A 159 32.90 -6.49 0.39
CA ASP A 159 32.22 -6.84 -0.87
C ASP A 159 30.69 -6.66 -0.75
N LEU A 160 30.14 -6.85 0.45
CA LEU A 160 28.72 -6.61 0.72
C LEU A 160 28.44 -5.11 0.90
N GLN A 161 29.29 -4.41 1.66
CA GLN A 161 29.16 -2.97 1.90
C GLN A 161 29.23 -2.17 0.61
N ASP A 162 30.14 -2.56 -0.30
CA ASP A 162 30.42 -1.87 -1.56
C ASP A 162 29.70 -2.50 -2.77
N LEU A 163 28.67 -3.31 -2.54
CA LEU A 163 27.90 -3.93 -3.63
C LEU A 163 27.40 -2.86 -4.60
N ASP A 164 27.65 -3.07 -5.90
CA ASP A 164 27.22 -2.17 -6.97
C ASP A 164 25.69 -1.94 -6.92
N ILE A 165 25.26 -0.69 -7.01
CA ILE A 165 23.84 -0.32 -7.03
C ILE A 165 23.10 -0.90 -8.24
N PHE A 166 23.81 -1.13 -9.34
CA PHE A 166 23.29 -1.80 -10.53
C PHE A 166 23.76 -3.26 -10.61
N HIS A 167 23.76 -3.95 -9.47
CA HIS A 167 24.18 -5.35 -9.36
C HIS A 167 23.56 -6.20 -10.47
N LYS A 168 24.38 -7.01 -11.16
CA LYS A 168 23.97 -7.86 -12.29
C LYS A 168 23.44 -7.14 -13.53
N PHE A 169 23.62 -5.83 -13.68
CA PHE A 169 23.21 -5.11 -14.90
C PHE A 169 23.82 -5.71 -16.17
N ASN A 170 25.10 -6.03 -16.13
CA ASN A 170 25.82 -6.61 -17.26
C ASN A 170 25.77 -8.14 -17.31
N ASP A 171 24.98 -8.79 -16.47
CA ASP A 171 24.79 -10.24 -16.48
C ASP A 171 23.55 -10.62 -17.29
N PRO A 172 23.69 -11.15 -18.53
CA PRO A 172 22.55 -11.48 -19.37
C PRO A 172 21.70 -12.62 -18.82
N LYS A 173 22.18 -13.33 -17.78
CA LYS A 173 21.42 -14.38 -17.11
C LYS A 173 20.40 -13.82 -16.13
N ASN A 174 20.68 -12.65 -15.55
CA ASN A 174 19.66 -11.95 -14.77
C ASN A 174 18.87 -11.00 -15.68
N LYS A 175 17.78 -11.51 -16.24
CA LYS A 175 16.92 -10.76 -17.16
C LYS A 175 16.28 -9.54 -16.51
N LEU A 176 15.94 -9.62 -15.21
CA LEU A 176 15.31 -8.51 -14.50
C LEU A 176 16.23 -7.28 -14.50
N THR A 177 17.43 -7.40 -13.92
CA THR A 177 18.35 -6.27 -13.78
C THR A 177 18.87 -5.80 -15.13
N SER A 178 19.21 -6.72 -16.05
CA SER A 178 19.75 -6.35 -17.36
C SER A 178 18.73 -5.59 -18.23
N GLN A 179 17.47 -5.98 -18.21
CA GLN A 179 16.43 -5.31 -18.99
C GLN A 179 15.99 -3.98 -18.33
N ILE A 180 15.67 -4.01 -17.04
CA ILE A 180 15.20 -2.80 -16.33
C ILE A 180 16.26 -1.70 -16.36
N PHE A 181 17.52 -2.04 -16.04
CA PHE A 181 18.61 -1.04 -16.04
C PHE A 181 19.10 -0.65 -17.44
N SER A 182 18.65 -1.31 -18.51
CA SER A 182 18.90 -0.83 -19.88
C SER A 182 18.24 0.53 -20.15
N ASN A 183 17.14 0.84 -19.45
CA ASN A 183 16.45 2.12 -19.55
C ASN A 183 17.06 3.13 -18.55
N GLU A 184 17.58 4.25 -19.08
CA GLU A 184 18.21 5.29 -18.25
C GLU A 184 17.25 5.94 -17.26
N ARG A 185 16.00 6.20 -17.67
CA ARG A 185 14.98 6.77 -16.79
C ARG A 185 14.67 5.83 -15.62
N TYR A 186 14.57 4.52 -15.88
CA TYR A 186 14.33 3.55 -14.81
C TYR A 186 15.49 3.50 -13.81
N ARG A 187 16.75 3.69 -14.25
CA ARG A 187 17.88 3.83 -13.31
C ARG A 187 17.75 5.08 -12.43
N LYS A 188 17.33 6.24 -13.00
CA LYS A 188 17.10 7.47 -12.22
C LYS A 188 15.96 7.31 -11.22
N MET A 189 14.84 6.69 -11.62
CA MET A 189 13.70 6.37 -10.74
C MET A 189 14.12 5.41 -9.62
N TYR A 190 14.84 4.36 -9.94
CA TYR A 190 15.39 3.40 -8.99
C TYR A 190 16.28 4.07 -7.94
N VAL A 191 17.20 4.94 -8.35
CA VAL A 191 18.06 5.70 -7.43
C VAL A 191 17.24 6.67 -6.57
N ALA A 192 16.17 7.26 -7.13
CA ALA A 192 15.25 8.09 -6.35
C ALA A 192 14.58 7.28 -5.22
N HIS A 193 14.08 6.08 -5.51
CA HIS A 193 13.51 5.18 -4.50
C HIS A 193 14.55 4.73 -3.46
N MET A 194 15.77 4.40 -3.89
CA MET A 194 16.86 4.11 -2.94
C MET A 194 17.14 5.28 -1.99
N ARG A 195 17.19 6.53 -2.51
CA ARG A 195 17.34 7.73 -1.67
C ARG A 195 16.23 7.85 -0.63
N THR A 196 14.98 7.66 -1.04
CA THR A 196 13.83 7.73 -0.13
C THR A 196 13.96 6.71 0.99
N ILE A 197 14.21 5.43 0.68
CA ILE A 197 14.39 4.38 1.70
C ILE A 197 15.58 4.71 2.61
N MET A 198 16.70 5.12 2.01
CA MET A 198 17.93 5.46 2.73
C MET A 198 17.71 6.61 3.71
N ASN A 199 17.07 7.70 3.27
CA ASN A 199 16.82 8.88 4.10
C ASN A 199 15.84 8.59 5.25
N GLU A 200 14.82 7.78 5.01
CA GLU A 200 13.80 7.49 6.01
C GLU A 200 14.24 6.49 7.07
N LYS A 201 15.14 5.58 6.74
CA LYS A 201 15.45 4.43 7.61
C LYS A 201 16.89 4.35 8.05
N PHE A 202 17.84 4.73 7.18
CA PHE A 202 19.25 4.42 7.41
C PHE A 202 20.08 5.64 7.78
N THR A 203 19.96 6.77 7.07
CA THR A 203 20.76 7.98 7.38
C THR A 203 20.43 8.60 8.74
N ASN A 204 19.21 8.39 9.24
CA ASN A 204 18.76 8.85 10.55
C ASN A 204 18.90 7.77 11.66
N ASN A 205 19.52 6.64 11.34
CA ASN A 205 19.74 5.50 12.25
C ASN A 205 18.43 4.89 12.85
N SER A 206 17.27 5.13 12.26
CA SER A 206 16.01 4.56 12.78
C SER A 206 15.98 3.04 12.67
N TYR A 207 16.66 2.45 11.67
CA TYR A 207 16.75 1.01 11.46
C TYR A 207 17.37 0.29 12.66
N ILE A 208 18.44 0.86 13.27
CA ILE A 208 19.11 0.22 14.40
C ILE A 208 18.26 0.29 15.67
N SER A 209 17.50 1.38 15.83
CA SER A 209 16.55 1.51 16.94
C SER A 209 15.42 0.47 16.83
N ILE A 210 14.90 0.23 15.62
CA ILE A 210 13.90 -0.81 15.36
C ILE A 210 14.48 -2.19 15.65
N ALA A 211 15.68 -2.50 15.13
CA ALA A 211 16.33 -3.79 15.31
C ALA A 211 16.65 -4.08 16.79
N SER A 212 17.16 -3.07 17.51
CA SER A 212 17.44 -3.18 18.95
C SER A 212 16.18 -3.41 19.78
N ASN A 213 15.08 -2.72 19.45
CA ASN A 213 13.79 -2.94 20.13
C ASN A 213 13.26 -4.35 19.88
N LEU A 214 13.29 -4.84 18.64
CA LEU A 214 12.89 -6.22 18.31
C LEU A 214 13.76 -7.24 19.02
N GLN A 215 15.08 -7.04 19.03
CA GLN A 215 16.02 -7.91 19.75
C GLN A 215 15.67 -7.96 21.25
N SER A 216 15.36 -6.82 21.87
CA SER A 216 14.95 -6.75 23.28
C SER A 216 13.65 -7.54 23.53
N ILE A 217 12.64 -7.40 22.67
CA ILE A 217 11.35 -8.09 22.81
C ILE A 217 11.51 -9.61 22.78
N ILE A 218 12.34 -10.14 21.87
CA ILE A 218 12.49 -11.60 21.69
C ILE A 218 13.60 -12.21 22.55
N SER A 219 14.39 -11.42 23.24
CA SER A 219 15.60 -11.82 23.98
C SER A 219 15.39 -13.01 24.93
N SER A 220 14.36 -12.96 25.79
CA SER A 220 14.06 -14.03 26.75
C SER A 220 13.62 -15.32 26.05
N SER A 221 12.89 -15.19 24.94
CA SER A 221 12.44 -16.33 24.14
C SER A 221 13.61 -17.02 23.44
N ILE A 222 14.53 -16.27 22.84
CA ILE A 222 15.75 -16.80 22.22
C ILE A 222 16.65 -17.49 23.26
N SER A 223 16.82 -16.91 24.45
CA SER A 223 17.68 -17.50 25.49
C SER A 223 17.18 -18.87 25.99
N SER A 224 15.90 -19.15 25.83
CA SER A 224 15.24 -20.42 26.24
C SER A 224 14.84 -21.30 25.07
N ASP A 225 15.07 -20.89 23.84
CA ASP A 225 14.73 -21.65 22.63
C ASP A 225 15.67 -22.87 22.48
N PRO A 226 15.13 -24.11 22.46
CA PRO A 226 15.95 -25.30 22.34
C PRO A 226 16.48 -25.56 20.91
N ASN A 227 16.01 -24.79 19.90
CA ASN A 227 16.28 -25.04 18.49
C ASN A 227 17.05 -23.90 17.81
N THR A 228 17.77 -23.08 18.56
CA THR A 228 18.58 -22.00 18.00
C THR A 228 19.79 -22.53 17.22
N PHE A 229 20.08 -21.91 16.07
CA PHE A 229 21.30 -22.19 15.28
C PHE A 229 22.54 -21.43 15.81
N TYR A 230 22.33 -20.35 16.56
CA TYR A 230 23.33 -19.48 17.11
C TYR A 230 23.22 -19.37 18.63
N SER A 231 24.32 -19.16 19.31
CA SER A 231 24.30 -18.91 20.76
C SER A 231 23.63 -17.60 21.10
N TYR A 232 23.19 -17.46 22.34
CA TYR A 232 22.58 -16.21 22.81
C TYR A 232 23.53 -15.00 22.70
N SER A 233 24.85 -15.20 22.93
CA SER A 233 25.82 -14.11 22.72
C SER A 233 25.95 -13.73 21.24
N GLN A 234 25.93 -14.70 20.33
CA GLN A 234 25.93 -14.42 18.90
C GLN A 234 24.68 -13.67 18.47
N PHE A 235 23.51 -14.00 19.03
CA PHE A 235 22.27 -13.25 18.79
C PHE A 235 22.41 -11.80 19.27
N THR A 236 22.98 -11.56 20.46
CA THR A 236 23.15 -10.19 20.97
C THR A 236 24.21 -9.39 20.21
N ASP A 237 25.29 -10.04 19.79
CA ASP A 237 26.42 -9.39 19.14
C ASP A 237 26.13 -9.08 17.66
N ASN A 238 25.32 -9.90 16.98
CA ASN A 238 25.08 -9.76 15.52
C ASN A 238 24.28 -8.51 15.13
N LEU A 239 23.74 -7.77 16.09
CA LEU A 239 23.22 -6.45 15.80
C LEU A 239 24.34 -5.51 15.29
N ASN A 240 25.58 -5.67 15.81
CA ASN A 240 26.67 -4.76 15.56
C ASN A 240 27.94 -5.41 14.96
N LEU A 241 28.10 -6.72 15.07
CA LEU A 241 29.32 -7.42 14.71
C LEU A 241 29.02 -8.70 13.95
N SER A 242 29.92 -9.08 13.06
CA SER A 242 29.89 -10.39 12.40
C SER A 242 30.02 -11.53 13.39
N VAL A 243 29.23 -12.59 13.24
CA VAL A 243 29.19 -13.76 14.13
C VAL A 243 29.27 -15.08 13.36
N GLY A 244 29.74 -16.13 14.02
CA GLY A 244 29.80 -17.49 13.50
C GLY A 244 31.10 -17.82 12.76
N VAL A 245 31.28 -19.10 12.43
CA VAL A 245 32.47 -19.63 11.71
C VAL A 245 32.38 -19.26 10.23
N ASN A 246 31.21 -19.33 9.63
CA ASN A 246 30.87 -18.68 8.37
C ASN A 246 30.18 -17.36 8.77
N PRO A 247 30.90 -16.25 8.78
CA PRO A 247 30.42 -15.06 9.44
C PRO A 247 29.15 -14.50 8.76
N VAL A 248 28.11 -14.33 9.55
CA VAL A 248 26.94 -13.52 9.22
C VAL A 248 27.27 -12.12 9.68
N VAL A 249 27.28 -11.17 8.76
CA VAL A 249 27.64 -9.77 9.02
C VAL A 249 26.67 -9.11 10.01
N GLY A 250 27.19 -8.24 10.88
CA GLY A 250 26.36 -7.45 11.80
C GLY A 250 25.54 -6.40 11.06
N ILE A 251 24.31 -6.15 11.52
CA ILE A 251 23.39 -5.24 10.82
C ILE A 251 23.99 -3.83 10.73
N SER A 252 24.49 -3.24 11.83
CA SER A 252 25.09 -1.91 11.79
C SER A 252 26.48 -1.92 11.12
N GLU A 253 27.28 -2.98 11.32
CA GLU A 253 28.54 -3.17 10.61
C GLU A 253 28.36 -3.09 9.09
N LEU A 254 27.30 -3.71 8.58
CA LEU A 254 26.96 -3.65 7.16
C LEU A 254 26.43 -2.27 6.77
N MET A 255 25.36 -1.81 7.43
CA MET A 255 24.56 -0.70 6.93
C MET A 255 25.21 0.66 7.10
N ASP A 256 25.98 0.91 8.16
CA ASP A 256 26.67 2.20 8.35
C ASP A 256 27.73 2.44 7.24
N SER A 257 28.49 1.39 6.91
CA SER A 257 29.44 1.43 5.81
C SER A 257 28.75 1.46 4.45
N ARG A 258 27.67 0.68 4.27
CA ARG A 258 26.85 0.69 3.04
C ARG A 258 26.30 2.06 2.73
N VAL A 259 25.72 2.75 3.71
CA VAL A 259 25.19 4.11 3.56
C VAL A 259 26.31 5.07 3.17
N SER A 260 27.47 4.98 3.82
CA SER A 260 28.65 5.80 3.50
C SER A 260 29.14 5.56 2.08
N PHE A 261 29.22 4.31 1.65
CA PHE A 261 29.56 3.95 0.29
C PHE A 261 28.57 4.54 -0.72
N LEU A 262 27.27 4.34 -0.52
CA LEU A 262 26.23 4.87 -1.40
C LEU A 262 26.31 6.39 -1.53
N GLN A 263 26.48 7.11 -0.41
CA GLN A 263 26.63 8.56 -0.41
C GLN A 263 27.89 9.04 -1.16
N SER A 264 28.91 8.20 -1.31
CA SER A 264 30.12 8.50 -2.07
C SER A 264 29.94 8.35 -3.58
N LEU A 265 28.90 7.68 -4.04
CA LEU A 265 28.65 7.45 -5.46
C LEU A 265 28.10 8.72 -6.15
N ASN A 266 28.44 8.90 -7.41
CA ASN A 266 27.95 10.02 -8.21
C ASN A 266 26.43 10.06 -8.28
N GLU A 267 25.78 8.92 -8.43
CA GLU A 267 24.33 8.76 -8.52
C GLU A 267 23.59 9.32 -7.29
N PHE A 268 24.23 9.27 -6.11
CA PHE A 268 23.66 9.86 -4.89
C PHE A 268 24.11 11.30 -4.65
N SER A 269 25.25 11.73 -5.20
CA SER A 269 25.75 13.09 -5.09
C SER A 269 25.07 14.06 -6.07
N PHE A 270 24.56 13.57 -7.19
CA PHE A 270 23.82 14.37 -8.16
C PHE A 270 22.55 14.94 -7.53
N GLN A 271 22.36 16.24 -7.75
CA GLN A 271 21.15 16.92 -7.25
C GLN A 271 19.98 16.64 -8.20
N PRO A 272 18.87 16.10 -7.72
CA PRO A 272 17.65 15.99 -8.51
C PRO A 272 17.00 17.36 -8.72
N PRO A 273 16.07 17.51 -9.67
CA PRO A 273 15.21 18.68 -9.79
C PRO A 273 14.51 19.01 -8.47
N ILE A 274 14.14 20.27 -8.27
CA ILE A 274 13.40 20.72 -7.09
C ILE A 274 11.97 21.00 -7.50
N ILE A 275 11.02 20.21 -7.03
CA ILE A 275 9.57 20.38 -7.26
C ILE A 275 8.98 21.17 -6.09
N SER A 276 8.28 22.27 -6.39
CA SER A 276 7.65 23.14 -5.40
C SER A 276 6.39 23.80 -5.97
N ASN A 277 5.62 24.48 -5.11
CA ASN A 277 4.45 25.27 -5.50
C ASN A 277 3.48 24.53 -6.43
N ILE A 278 3.18 23.28 -6.10
CA ILE A 278 2.20 22.48 -6.85
C ILE A 278 0.81 23.11 -6.66
N SER A 279 0.10 23.35 -7.75
CA SER A 279 -1.23 23.94 -7.71
C SER A 279 -2.13 23.41 -8.82
N SER A 280 -3.44 23.61 -8.66
CA SER A 280 -4.46 23.31 -9.66
C SER A 280 -5.28 24.55 -10.00
N ASN A 281 -5.68 24.67 -11.25
CA ASN A 281 -6.55 25.74 -11.73
C ASN A 281 -7.64 25.15 -12.65
N PRO A 282 -8.96 25.33 -12.31
CA PRO A 282 -9.46 26.04 -11.14
C PRO A 282 -9.10 25.34 -9.82
N THR A 283 -9.10 26.08 -8.70
CA THR A 283 -8.91 25.53 -7.35
C THR A 283 -10.13 24.73 -6.86
N ASN A 284 -11.32 25.14 -7.31
CA ASN A 284 -12.58 24.40 -7.10
C ASN A 284 -12.90 23.68 -8.41
N VAL A 285 -12.60 22.40 -8.49
CA VAL A 285 -12.77 21.59 -9.69
C VAL A 285 -14.18 21.02 -9.69
N LEU A 286 -14.92 21.26 -10.77
CA LEU A 286 -16.26 20.74 -10.98
C LEU A 286 -16.20 19.45 -11.81
N PRO A 287 -17.19 18.55 -11.65
CA PRO A 287 -17.33 17.38 -12.52
C PRO A 287 -17.35 17.75 -14.01
N HIS A 288 -16.76 16.88 -14.83
CA HIS A 288 -16.72 16.99 -16.29
C HIS A 288 -16.10 18.30 -16.81
N THR A 289 -15.07 18.78 -16.11
CA THR A 289 -14.29 19.96 -16.52
C THR A 289 -12.83 19.60 -16.77
N THR A 290 -12.08 20.52 -17.34
CA THR A 290 -10.63 20.40 -17.48
C THR A 290 -9.95 21.13 -16.33
N VAL A 291 -8.94 20.50 -15.69
CA VAL A 291 -8.09 21.10 -14.68
C VAL A 291 -6.65 21.17 -15.16
N ASN A 292 -6.03 22.33 -14.99
CA ASN A 292 -4.60 22.51 -15.21
C ASN A 292 -3.86 22.25 -13.89
N ILE A 293 -2.88 21.37 -13.90
CA ILE A 293 -2.01 21.10 -12.78
C ILE A 293 -0.64 21.67 -13.10
N THR A 294 -0.13 22.54 -12.24
CA THR A 294 1.15 23.21 -12.41
C THR A 294 2.07 22.97 -11.22
N ALA A 295 3.37 23.04 -11.48
CA ALA A 295 4.40 22.98 -10.45
C ALA A 295 5.59 23.86 -10.86
N GLN A 296 6.19 24.56 -9.91
CA GLN A 296 7.47 25.19 -10.13
C GLN A 296 8.58 24.15 -9.97
N ILE A 297 9.40 23.98 -11.02
CA ILE A 297 10.43 22.93 -11.06
C ILE A 297 11.74 23.53 -11.54
N ALA A 298 12.75 23.50 -10.68
CA ALA A 298 14.09 23.95 -11.03
C ALA A 298 14.94 22.77 -11.51
N ASP A 299 15.79 23.04 -12.51
CA ASP A 299 16.77 22.08 -13.06
C ASP A 299 16.14 20.80 -13.65
N ALA A 300 15.05 20.93 -14.38
CA ALA A 300 14.37 19.82 -15.04
C ALA A 300 14.60 19.78 -16.55
N ASN A 301 14.80 18.59 -17.11
CA ASN A 301 14.81 18.35 -18.55
C ASN A 301 13.58 17.59 -19.02
N TYR A 302 12.95 16.85 -18.14
CA TYR A 302 11.73 16.11 -18.43
C TYR A 302 10.85 16.05 -17.18
N VAL A 303 9.56 16.29 -17.38
CA VAL A 303 8.55 16.25 -16.33
C VAL A 303 7.31 15.54 -16.84
N TYR A 304 6.70 14.69 -16.02
CA TYR A 304 5.37 14.17 -16.29
C TYR A 304 4.50 14.15 -15.04
N LEU A 305 3.20 14.25 -15.28
CA LEU A 305 2.13 14.04 -14.33
C LEU A 305 1.63 12.59 -14.47
N GLY A 306 1.65 11.82 -13.39
CA GLY A 306 0.90 10.58 -13.30
C GLY A 306 -0.43 10.85 -12.62
N TYR A 307 -1.57 10.44 -13.18
CA TYR A 307 -2.88 10.64 -12.57
C TYR A 307 -3.81 9.43 -12.76
N ARG A 308 -4.76 9.26 -11.85
CA ARG A 308 -5.83 8.25 -11.89
C ARG A 308 -7.04 8.72 -11.09
N PHE A 309 -8.16 8.02 -11.22
CA PHE A 309 -9.41 8.32 -10.52
C PHE A 309 -9.82 7.25 -9.50
N LYS A 310 -9.24 6.06 -9.56
CA LYS A 310 -9.51 4.94 -8.65
C LYS A 310 -8.22 4.36 -8.10
N PHE A 311 -8.24 3.84 -6.87
CA PHE A 311 -7.09 3.14 -6.28
C PHE A 311 -6.65 1.91 -7.09
N SER A 312 -7.61 1.23 -7.73
CA SER A 312 -7.36 0.04 -8.53
C SER A 312 -6.86 0.33 -9.95
N GLU A 313 -6.88 1.59 -10.40
CA GLU A 313 -6.39 1.99 -11.72
C GLU A 313 -4.88 2.23 -11.71
N LYS A 314 -4.24 1.95 -12.85
CA LYS A 314 -2.87 2.41 -13.09
C LYS A 314 -2.85 3.92 -13.30
N PHE A 315 -1.77 4.57 -12.90
CA PHE A 315 -1.57 5.96 -13.24
C PHE A 315 -1.35 6.14 -14.75
N GLN A 316 -2.13 7.02 -15.35
CA GLN A 316 -1.91 7.51 -16.70
C GLN A 316 -0.84 8.60 -16.65
N LYS A 317 0.11 8.58 -17.59
CA LYS A 317 1.23 9.53 -17.62
C LYS A 317 1.04 10.54 -18.74
N VAL A 318 1.04 11.81 -18.44
CA VAL A 318 1.02 12.92 -19.39
C VAL A 318 2.21 13.83 -19.16
N GLN A 319 2.84 14.30 -20.22
CA GLN A 319 3.98 15.19 -20.10
C GLN A 319 3.54 16.57 -19.59
N MET A 320 4.34 17.17 -18.72
CA MET A 320 4.21 18.55 -18.32
C MET A 320 5.20 19.42 -19.09
N TYR A 321 4.79 20.63 -19.46
CA TYR A 321 5.56 21.55 -20.28
C TYR A 321 5.72 22.90 -19.60
N ASP A 322 6.82 23.60 -19.92
CA ASP A 322 7.10 24.98 -19.59
C ASP A 322 7.16 25.77 -20.91
N ASP A 323 6.01 25.90 -21.59
CA ASP A 323 5.92 26.43 -22.95
C ASP A 323 4.91 27.59 -23.10
N GLY A 324 4.25 27.99 -22.00
CA GLY A 324 3.26 29.05 -21.96
C GLY A 324 1.87 28.66 -22.47
N ASN A 325 1.61 27.35 -22.75
CA ASN A 325 0.35 26.90 -23.34
C ASN A 325 -0.46 25.95 -22.44
N HIS A 326 0.15 25.34 -21.43
CA HIS A 326 -0.46 24.31 -20.60
C HIS A 326 -0.88 24.83 -19.21
N GLY A 327 -1.27 26.12 -19.15
CA GLY A 327 -1.63 26.79 -17.90
C GLY A 327 -0.43 27.15 -17.03
N ASP A 328 0.77 27.02 -17.56
CA ASP A 328 2.08 27.19 -16.94
C ASP A 328 2.57 28.65 -16.89
N GLY A 329 1.89 29.60 -17.55
CA GLY A 329 2.23 31.00 -17.50
C GLY A 329 3.07 31.48 -18.68
N ILE A 330 4.35 31.75 -18.48
CA ILE A 330 5.28 32.26 -19.51
C ILE A 330 6.31 31.18 -19.82
N ALA A 331 6.50 30.87 -21.10
CA ALA A 331 7.49 29.89 -21.52
C ALA A 331 8.89 30.16 -20.94
N GLY A 332 9.47 29.18 -20.29
CA GLY A 332 10.82 29.22 -19.73
C GLY A 332 10.91 29.90 -18.36
N ASP A 333 9.79 30.06 -17.63
CA ASP A 333 9.80 30.65 -16.27
C ASP A 333 9.98 29.63 -15.15
N GLY A 334 10.10 28.34 -15.50
CA GLY A 334 10.28 27.23 -14.59
C GLY A 334 8.98 26.68 -14.01
N ILE A 335 7.82 27.16 -14.47
CA ILE A 335 6.53 26.58 -14.12
C ILE A 335 6.15 25.58 -15.21
N TYR A 336 5.98 24.33 -14.83
CA TYR A 336 5.55 23.24 -15.72
C TYR A 336 4.07 22.98 -15.53
N GLY A 337 3.33 22.81 -16.62
CA GLY A 337 1.90 22.58 -16.60
C GLY A 337 1.46 21.40 -17.46
N SER A 338 0.33 20.82 -17.10
CA SER A 338 -0.43 19.86 -17.91
C SER A 338 -1.92 19.97 -17.61
N SER A 339 -2.75 19.67 -18.60
CA SER A 339 -4.21 19.70 -18.48
C SER A 339 -4.75 18.26 -18.51
N ILE A 340 -5.69 17.98 -17.62
CA ILE A 340 -6.42 16.71 -17.58
C ILE A 340 -7.93 16.97 -17.56
N ASP A 341 -8.69 16.15 -18.26
CA ASP A 341 -10.14 16.15 -18.15
C ASP A 341 -10.54 15.27 -16.98
N VAL A 342 -11.34 15.81 -16.08
CA VAL A 342 -11.84 15.12 -14.90
C VAL A 342 -13.28 14.65 -15.11
N ASP A 343 -13.62 13.51 -14.57
CA ASP A 343 -15.00 13.04 -14.44
C ASP A 343 -15.64 13.58 -13.14
N ALA A 344 -16.42 12.79 -12.43
CA ALA A 344 -17.02 13.20 -11.16
C ALA A 344 -16.28 12.64 -9.94
N ARG A 345 -15.11 12.02 -10.12
CA ARG A 345 -14.29 11.43 -9.08
C ARG A 345 -13.10 12.32 -8.74
N ASP A 346 -12.64 12.23 -7.50
CA ASP A 346 -11.43 12.91 -7.07
C ASP A 346 -10.22 12.42 -7.87
N VAL A 347 -9.31 13.33 -8.20
CA VAL A 347 -8.07 13.01 -8.92
C VAL A 347 -6.98 12.66 -7.93
N GLN A 348 -6.35 11.51 -8.11
CA GLN A 348 -5.10 11.13 -7.46
C GLN A 348 -3.96 11.37 -8.45
N TYR A 349 -2.90 12.06 -8.04
CA TYR A 349 -1.80 12.37 -8.94
C TYR A 349 -0.45 12.47 -8.24
N TYR A 350 0.60 12.32 -9.01
CA TYR A 350 1.97 12.59 -8.60
C TYR A 350 2.73 13.26 -9.75
N ILE A 351 3.86 13.90 -9.43
CA ILE A 351 4.76 14.49 -10.41
C ILE A 351 6.09 13.77 -10.34
N TYR A 352 6.61 13.38 -11.50
CA TYR A 352 8.00 12.93 -11.66
C TYR A 352 8.76 13.95 -12.47
N SER A 353 9.97 14.28 -12.03
CA SER A 353 10.88 15.16 -12.75
C SER A 353 12.28 14.58 -12.77
N GLU A 354 12.99 14.75 -13.89
CA GLU A 354 14.39 14.37 -14.03
C GLU A 354 15.21 15.42 -14.75
N ASN A 355 16.49 15.52 -14.38
CA ASN A 355 17.51 16.17 -15.17
C ASN A 355 18.42 15.12 -15.84
N ASN A 356 19.58 15.51 -16.37
CA ASN A 356 20.49 14.59 -17.04
C ASN A 356 20.99 13.46 -16.12
N ASN A 357 21.06 13.70 -14.80
CA ASN A 357 21.77 12.84 -13.86
C ASN A 357 20.87 12.18 -12.83
N ALA A 358 19.75 12.78 -12.45
CA ALA A 358 18.93 12.33 -11.34
C ALA A 358 17.44 12.57 -11.58
N GLY A 359 16.60 11.76 -10.92
CA GLY A 359 15.14 11.90 -10.90
C GLY A 359 14.63 12.08 -9.47
N ILE A 360 13.38 12.59 -9.37
CA ILE A 360 12.64 12.77 -8.13
C ILE A 360 11.15 12.63 -8.35
N PHE A 361 10.43 12.16 -7.32
CA PHE A 361 8.98 12.11 -7.27
C PHE A 361 8.42 13.11 -6.27
N SER A 362 7.21 13.59 -6.50
CA SER A 362 6.42 14.32 -5.52
C SER A 362 4.99 13.75 -5.51
N PRO A 363 4.55 13.10 -4.41
CA PRO A 363 5.32 12.75 -3.21
C PRO A 363 6.45 11.75 -3.51
N GLU A 364 7.45 11.68 -2.63
CA GLU A 364 8.63 10.82 -2.84
C GLU A 364 8.30 9.33 -2.92
N ARG A 365 7.20 8.90 -2.29
CA ARG A 365 6.71 7.51 -2.31
C ARG A 365 5.61 7.26 -3.34
N ALA A 366 5.58 8.03 -4.45
CA ALA A 366 4.72 7.68 -5.56
C ALA A 366 5.11 6.27 -6.10
N GLU A 367 4.17 5.46 -6.56
CA GLU A 367 2.73 5.67 -6.78
C GLU A 367 1.88 5.28 -5.54
N LYS A 368 2.53 4.83 -4.45
CA LYS A 368 1.83 4.46 -3.20
C LYS A 368 1.21 5.67 -2.50
N GLU A 369 1.96 6.77 -2.46
CA GLU A 369 1.48 8.07 -2.00
C GLU A 369 1.23 8.98 -3.21
N PHE A 370 0.26 9.87 -3.10
CA PHE A 370 -0.15 10.75 -4.17
C PHE A 370 -0.78 12.03 -3.60
N HIS A 371 -0.78 13.09 -4.41
CA HIS A 371 -1.59 14.28 -4.16
C HIS A 371 -3.03 14.04 -4.58
N GLN A 372 -3.97 14.79 -4.03
CA GLN A 372 -5.40 14.69 -4.37
C GLN A 372 -5.97 16.05 -4.77
N ILE A 373 -6.87 16.03 -5.75
CA ILE A 373 -7.72 17.16 -6.11
C ILE A 373 -9.16 16.69 -5.95
N PRO A 374 -9.91 17.25 -4.99
CA PRO A 374 -11.33 17.01 -4.88
C PRO A 374 -12.09 17.55 -6.09
N VAL A 375 -12.99 16.74 -6.63
CA VAL A 375 -13.90 17.12 -7.72
C VAL A 375 -15.31 17.15 -7.14
N VAL A 376 -15.87 18.35 -6.93
CA VAL A 376 -17.10 18.50 -6.16
C VAL A 376 -18.08 19.45 -6.81
N SER A 377 -19.38 19.12 -6.72
CA SER A 377 -20.50 19.97 -7.08
C SER A 377 -21.15 20.59 -5.83
N GLY A 378 -22.27 21.26 -5.98
CA GLY A 378 -23.04 21.78 -4.83
C GLY A 378 -23.75 20.71 -4.02
N LEU A 379 -24.05 19.54 -4.62
CA LEU A 379 -24.59 18.35 -3.96
C LEU A 379 -23.55 17.24 -4.08
N VAL A 380 -23.13 16.68 -2.95
CA VAL A 380 -22.04 15.71 -2.91
C VAL A 380 -22.36 14.53 -2.01
N ILE A 381 -21.70 13.40 -2.28
CA ILE A 381 -21.51 12.30 -1.33
C ILE A 381 -20.50 12.83 -0.29
N ASN A 382 -20.93 12.90 0.96
CA ASN A 382 -20.17 13.56 2.03
C ASN A 382 -19.47 12.58 2.96
N GLU A 383 -20.16 11.45 3.25
CA GLU A 383 -19.67 10.43 4.16
C GLU A 383 -20.25 9.07 3.78
N ILE A 384 -19.47 8.00 3.95
CA ILE A 384 -19.87 6.62 3.68
C ILE A 384 -19.42 5.74 4.84
N MET A 385 -20.28 4.80 5.23
CA MET A 385 -19.93 3.71 6.14
C MET A 385 -20.36 2.38 5.54
N ALA A 386 -19.43 1.64 4.97
CA ALA A 386 -19.68 0.35 4.31
C ALA A 386 -19.36 -0.87 5.21
N ALA A 387 -19.19 -0.65 6.51
CA ALA A 387 -19.01 -1.69 7.52
C ALA A 387 -19.56 -1.22 8.87
N ASN A 388 -20.84 -0.85 8.90
CA ASN A 388 -21.52 -0.40 10.11
C ASN A 388 -22.01 -1.60 10.91
N PHE A 389 -21.31 -1.91 12.00
CA PHE A 389 -21.65 -3.07 12.83
C PHE A 389 -22.38 -2.69 14.12
N SER A 390 -22.07 -1.52 14.71
CA SER A 390 -22.55 -1.22 16.06
C SER A 390 -22.73 0.27 16.38
N VAL A 391 -22.46 1.21 15.45
CA VAL A 391 -22.35 2.63 15.84
C VAL A 391 -23.54 3.49 15.44
N VAL A 392 -24.16 3.23 14.29
CA VAL A 392 -25.29 4.02 13.79
C VAL A 392 -26.42 3.09 13.39
N SER A 393 -27.56 3.14 14.06
CA SER A 393 -28.73 2.35 13.69
C SER A 393 -29.71 3.16 12.85
N ASP A 394 -30.44 2.46 11.98
CA ASP A 394 -31.60 2.99 11.24
C ASP A 394 -32.82 3.20 12.15
N GLN A 395 -33.95 3.54 11.56
CA GLN A 395 -35.22 3.76 12.27
C GLN A 395 -35.84 2.46 12.83
N SER A 396 -35.37 1.30 12.36
CA SER A 396 -35.80 -0.04 12.84
C SER A 396 -34.86 -0.59 13.93
N GLY A 397 -33.72 0.09 14.19
CA GLY A 397 -32.68 -0.31 15.14
C GLY A 397 -31.65 -1.27 14.53
N GLU A 398 -31.61 -1.40 13.20
CA GLU A 398 -30.63 -2.22 12.47
C GLU A 398 -29.39 -1.41 12.15
N PHE A 399 -28.23 -2.08 12.09
CA PHE A 399 -26.95 -1.46 11.79
C PHE A 399 -26.57 -1.78 10.35
N ASP A 400 -27.10 -0.98 9.44
CA ASP A 400 -26.86 -1.13 8.02
C ASP A 400 -25.83 -0.14 7.50
N ASP A 401 -25.21 -0.46 6.38
CA ASP A 401 -24.32 0.45 5.66
C ASP A 401 -25.10 1.69 5.21
N TRP A 402 -24.41 2.81 5.09
CA TRP A 402 -25.07 4.06 4.70
C TRP A 402 -24.19 5.02 3.92
N VAL A 403 -24.86 5.86 3.15
CA VAL A 403 -24.29 6.99 2.42
C VAL A 403 -24.95 8.27 2.92
N GLU A 404 -24.16 9.30 3.18
CA GLU A 404 -24.65 10.63 3.49
C GLU A 404 -24.42 11.58 2.32
N LEU A 405 -25.46 12.30 1.91
CA LEU A 405 -25.35 13.44 1.00
C LEU A 405 -25.32 14.74 1.77
N TYR A 406 -24.58 15.71 1.24
CA TYR A 406 -24.50 17.08 1.74
C TYR A 406 -24.83 18.09 0.64
N ASN A 407 -25.70 19.04 0.95
CA ASN A 407 -25.98 20.18 0.08
C ASN A 407 -25.13 21.40 0.49
N GLY A 408 -23.97 21.56 -0.12
CA GLY A 408 -23.09 22.72 0.09
C GLY A 408 -23.50 23.98 -0.66
N SER A 409 -24.60 23.96 -1.42
CA SER A 409 -25.09 25.13 -2.15
C SER A 409 -25.96 26.04 -1.27
N ASN A 410 -26.22 27.25 -1.76
CA ASN A 410 -27.09 28.23 -1.08
C ASN A 410 -28.58 28.03 -1.38
N ASN A 411 -28.95 26.99 -2.14
CA ASN A 411 -30.33 26.71 -2.55
C ASN A 411 -30.79 25.35 -2.04
N THR A 412 -32.09 25.22 -1.78
CA THR A 412 -32.72 23.91 -1.54
C THR A 412 -32.64 23.07 -2.81
N ILE A 413 -32.15 21.84 -2.72
CA ILE A 413 -32.07 20.88 -3.83
C ILE A 413 -33.15 19.84 -3.66
N ASN A 414 -34.02 19.70 -4.65
CA ASN A 414 -35.00 18.61 -4.71
C ASN A 414 -34.39 17.42 -5.46
N LEU A 415 -34.38 16.24 -4.82
CA LEU A 415 -33.79 15.02 -5.35
C LEU A 415 -34.72 14.17 -6.25
N ASN A 416 -35.91 14.66 -6.54
CA ASN A 416 -36.83 13.92 -7.43
C ASN A 416 -36.16 13.67 -8.79
N GLY A 417 -36.02 12.40 -9.16
CA GLY A 417 -35.36 11.99 -10.41
C GLY A 417 -33.83 11.88 -10.35
N PHE A 418 -33.20 12.18 -9.23
CA PHE A 418 -31.79 11.83 -9.00
C PHE A 418 -31.66 10.35 -8.69
N TYR A 419 -30.44 9.82 -8.86
CA TYR A 419 -30.15 8.40 -8.68
C TYR A 419 -28.91 8.19 -7.83
N LEU A 420 -28.89 7.08 -7.08
CA LEU A 420 -27.73 6.56 -6.37
C LEU A 420 -27.47 5.12 -6.84
N SER A 421 -26.21 4.79 -7.11
CA SER A 421 -25.83 3.48 -7.60
C SER A 421 -24.46 3.05 -7.06
N ASP A 422 -24.26 1.73 -6.91
CA ASP A 422 -22.98 1.07 -6.67
C ASP A 422 -22.38 0.46 -7.96
N ASN A 423 -22.95 0.79 -9.13
CA ASN A 423 -22.59 0.14 -10.39
C ASN A 423 -22.45 1.16 -11.54
N GLU A 424 -21.24 1.33 -12.07
CA GLU A 424 -20.96 2.24 -13.18
C GLU A 424 -21.74 1.90 -14.48
N ASN A 425 -22.16 0.65 -14.65
CA ASN A 425 -22.92 0.20 -15.82
C ASN A 425 -24.44 0.35 -15.63
N ASP A 426 -24.90 0.73 -14.44
CA ASP A 426 -26.30 1.00 -14.12
C ASP A 426 -26.41 2.17 -13.15
N LEU A 427 -26.20 3.38 -13.66
CA LEU A 427 -26.20 4.63 -12.87
C LEU A 427 -27.60 5.02 -12.33
N THR A 428 -28.65 4.33 -12.76
CA THR A 428 -30.04 4.59 -12.37
C THR A 428 -30.62 3.54 -11.43
N LYS A 429 -29.76 2.74 -10.79
CA LYS A 429 -30.12 1.55 -10.01
C LYS A 429 -31.11 1.82 -8.87
N TRP A 430 -31.00 2.96 -8.21
CA TRP A 430 -31.95 3.40 -7.18
C TRP A 430 -32.30 4.88 -7.37
N SER A 431 -33.59 5.22 -7.41
CA SER A 431 -34.06 6.59 -7.60
C SER A 431 -34.53 7.22 -6.29
N PHE A 432 -34.14 8.47 -6.06
CA PHE A 432 -34.63 9.22 -4.92
C PHE A 432 -36.13 9.51 -5.05
N PRO A 433 -36.89 9.41 -3.95
CA PRO A 433 -38.25 9.92 -3.90
C PRO A 433 -38.27 11.46 -3.96
N ASN A 434 -39.46 12.04 -4.03
CA ASN A 434 -39.61 13.50 -3.96
C ASN A 434 -39.27 14.03 -2.55
N ILE A 435 -37.99 14.26 -2.32
CA ILE A 435 -37.39 14.77 -1.08
C ILE A 435 -36.43 15.91 -1.39
N SER A 436 -36.22 16.80 -0.44
CA SER A 436 -35.32 17.97 -0.64
C SER A 436 -34.30 18.08 0.50
N ILE A 437 -33.09 18.52 0.15
CA ILE A 437 -32.03 18.86 1.11
C ILE A 437 -31.92 20.39 1.15
N GLN A 438 -32.05 20.96 2.36
CA GLN A 438 -31.86 22.39 2.58
C GLN A 438 -30.41 22.81 2.40
N PRO A 439 -30.10 24.09 2.17
CA PRO A 439 -28.72 24.60 2.20
C PRO A 439 -27.99 24.17 3.47
N ASN A 440 -26.78 23.66 3.33
CA ASN A 440 -25.97 23.07 4.40
C ASN A 440 -26.63 21.89 5.14
N GLY A 441 -27.64 21.27 4.54
CA GLY A 441 -28.34 20.10 5.08
C GLY A 441 -27.69 18.80 4.64
N TYR A 442 -27.99 17.76 5.42
CA TYR A 442 -27.52 16.37 5.22
C TYR A 442 -28.70 15.46 4.95
N LEU A 443 -28.44 14.30 4.32
CA LEU A 443 -29.45 13.27 4.05
C LEU A 443 -28.77 11.90 4.08
N ILE A 444 -29.27 11.01 4.95
CA ILE A 444 -28.78 9.63 5.07
C ILE A 444 -29.61 8.70 4.18
N ILE A 445 -28.92 7.81 3.47
CA ILE A 445 -29.48 6.73 2.68
C ILE A 445 -28.87 5.41 3.17
N TRP A 446 -29.71 4.49 3.63
CA TRP A 446 -29.33 3.15 4.07
C TRP A 446 -29.13 2.22 2.88
N CYS A 447 -28.07 1.45 2.88
CA CYS A 447 -27.69 0.54 1.81
C CYS A 447 -27.85 -0.91 2.29
N ASP A 448 -29.11 -1.42 2.33
CA ASP A 448 -29.46 -2.67 3.01
C ASP A 448 -30.37 -3.63 2.22
N THR A 449 -30.81 -3.23 1.03
CA THR A 449 -31.80 -3.94 0.19
C THR A 449 -33.27 -3.82 0.63
N ALA A 450 -33.57 -3.10 1.72
CA ALA A 450 -34.95 -2.97 2.20
C ALA A 450 -35.85 -2.16 1.27
N GLY A 451 -35.30 -1.18 0.55
CA GLY A 451 -36.08 -0.34 -0.37
C GLY A 451 -37.19 0.39 0.34
N THR A 452 -38.43 0.20 -0.09
CA THR A 452 -39.64 0.83 0.51
C THR A 452 -40.27 0.00 1.63
N SER A 453 -39.69 -1.11 2.05
CA SER A 453 -40.25 -1.99 3.08
C SER A 453 -40.03 -1.48 4.51
N GLN A 454 -39.07 -0.56 4.68
CA GLN A 454 -38.74 0.07 5.97
C GLN A 454 -38.97 1.60 5.91
N SER A 455 -38.97 2.22 7.10
CA SER A 455 -39.09 3.67 7.24
C SER A 455 -37.70 4.31 7.04
N GLY A 456 -37.61 5.33 6.22
CA GLY A 456 -36.37 6.00 5.86
C GLY A 456 -36.11 5.91 4.36
N LEU A 457 -34.88 6.19 3.95
CA LEU A 457 -34.42 5.99 2.58
C LEU A 457 -33.53 4.76 2.56
N HIS A 458 -33.98 3.72 1.89
CA HIS A 458 -33.26 2.46 1.78
C HIS A 458 -33.06 2.11 0.31
N THR A 459 -31.84 1.74 -0.05
CA THR A 459 -31.52 1.30 -1.42
C THR A 459 -32.00 -0.14 -1.66
N THR A 460 -31.80 -0.61 -2.88
CA THR A 460 -32.06 -2.00 -3.28
C THR A 460 -30.77 -2.84 -3.34
N TYR A 461 -29.67 -2.31 -2.79
CA TYR A 461 -28.36 -2.93 -2.77
C TYR A 461 -27.62 -2.64 -1.46
N ARG A 462 -26.57 -3.40 -1.18
CA ARG A 462 -25.62 -3.22 -0.06
C ARG A 462 -24.29 -2.76 -0.58
N LEU A 463 -23.48 -2.16 0.29
CA LEU A 463 -22.11 -1.82 -0.02
C LEU A 463 -21.16 -2.97 0.38
N SER A 464 -20.01 -3.04 -0.27
CA SER A 464 -18.92 -3.94 0.06
C SER A 464 -17.81 -3.19 0.81
N ALA A 465 -17.44 -3.67 1.99
CA ALA A 465 -16.34 -3.08 2.75
C ALA A 465 -14.95 -3.29 2.09
N ASP A 466 -14.79 -4.35 1.30
CA ASP A 466 -13.52 -4.66 0.65
C ASP A 466 -13.17 -3.62 -0.42
N GLN A 467 -14.12 -3.36 -1.31
CA GLN A 467 -13.99 -2.40 -2.40
C GLN A 467 -15.36 -2.12 -2.99
N GLU A 468 -15.68 -0.84 -3.20
CA GLU A 468 -16.91 -0.42 -3.85
C GLU A 468 -16.80 0.98 -4.45
N GLU A 469 -17.76 1.34 -5.30
CA GLU A 469 -17.99 2.69 -5.79
C GLU A 469 -19.41 3.12 -5.52
N VAL A 470 -19.61 4.39 -5.24
CA VAL A 470 -20.94 5.00 -5.13
C VAL A 470 -21.00 6.17 -6.10
N TYR A 471 -22.05 6.19 -6.92
CA TYR A 471 -22.33 7.20 -7.93
C TYR A 471 -23.59 7.95 -7.60
N LEU A 472 -23.54 9.27 -7.59
CA LEU A 472 -24.68 10.16 -7.51
C LEU A 472 -24.90 10.79 -8.90
N SER A 473 -26.08 10.52 -9.49
CA SER A 473 -26.42 11.03 -10.83
C SER A 473 -27.60 11.99 -10.79
N ASP A 474 -27.59 12.98 -11.68
CA ASP A 474 -28.67 13.91 -11.88
C ASP A 474 -29.87 13.25 -12.62
N PRO A 475 -31.02 13.96 -12.79
CA PRO A 475 -32.19 13.42 -13.51
C PRO A 475 -31.95 13.08 -14.98
N SER A 476 -30.85 13.52 -15.57
CA SER A 476 -30.43 13.16 -16.94
C SER A 476 -29.56 11.91 -16.97
N GLY A 477 -29.22 11.35 -15.81
CA GLY A 477 -28.32 10.20 -15.66
C GLY A 477 -26.83 10.58 -15.75
N ILE A 478 -26.51 11.88 -15.66
CA ILE A 478 -25.12 12.36 -15.64
C ILE A 478 -24.61 12.27 -14.19
N VAL A 479 -23.47 11.61 -14.00
CA VAL A 479 -22.83 11.52 -12.69
C VAL A 479 -22.35 12.91 -12.26
N ILE A 480 -22.76 13.37 -11.10
CA ILE A 480 -22.42 14.68 -10.52
C ILE A 480 -21.45 14.57 -9.35
N ASP A 481 -21.35 13.39 -8.74
CA ASP A 481 -20.33 13.05 -7.75
C ASP A 481 -20.16 11.52 -7.71
N ALA A 482 -18.93 11.06 -7.48
CA ALA A 482 -18.65 9.65 -7.31
C ALA A 482 -17.46 9.43 -6.38
N VAL A 483 -17.52 8.35 -5.63
CA VAL A 483 -16.45 7.96 -4.71
C VAL A 483 -16.10 6.50 -4.89
N HIS A 484 -14.81 6.22 -4.93
CA HIS A 484 -14.25 4.87 -4.87
C HIS A 484 -13.58 4.69 -3.50
N PHE A 485 -13.90 3.62 -2.81
CA PHE A 485 -13.30 3.29 -1.52
C PHE A 485 -12.88 1.81 -1.47
N VAL A 486 -11.94 1.52 -0.58
CA VAL A 486 -11.33 0.20 -0.43
C VAL A 486 -11.01 -0.05 1.03
N ASN A 487 -11.02 -1.33 1.44
CA ASN A 487 -10.55 -1.79 2.75
C ASN A 487 -11.16 -0.99 3.93
N MET A 488 -12.48 -0.84 3.94
CA MET A 488 -13.20 -0.12 4.98
C MET A 488 -13.10 -0.84 6.32
N ASN A 489 -12.67 -0.13 7.35
CA ASN A 489 -12.63 -0.66 8.71
C ASN A 489 -14.05 -0.66 9.33
N THR A 490 -14.33 -1.68 10.17
CA THR A 490 -15.58 -1.76 10.89
C THR A 490 -15.79 -0.53 11.76
N ASP A 491 -16.99 0.06 11.67
CA ASP A 491 -17.44 1.23 12.44
C ASP A 491 -16.63 2.52 12.20
N ILE A 492 -15.88 2.58 11.09
CA ILE A 492 -15.14 3.75 10.65
C ILE A 492 -15.76 4.27 9.34
N ALA A 493 -16.02 5.56 9.30
CA ALA A 493 -16.55 6.24 8.13
C ALA A 493 -15.42 6.71 7.20
N TYR A 494 -15.76 6.89 5.93
CA TYR A 494 -14.93 7.52 4.91
C TYR A 494 -15.61 8.82 4.48
N ALA A 495 -15.05 9.96 4.86
CA ALA A 495 -15.74 11.23 4.84
C ALA A 495 -14.91 12.36 4.23
N ARG A 496 -15.57 13.31 3.55
CA ARG A 496 -14.91 14.52 3.00
C ARG A 496 -14.48 15.46 4.12
N VAL A 497 -13.18 15.77 4.17
CA VAL A 497 -12.61 16.75 5.11
C VAL A 497 -11.68 17.70 4.33
N PRO A 498 -12.00 19.00 4.28
CA PRO A 498 -13.15 19.72 4.85
C PRO A 498 -14.51 19.25 4.32
N ASN A 499 -15.54 19.39 5.18
CA ASN A 499 -16.92 19.00 4.92
C ASN A 499 -17.44 19.47 3.56
N GLY A 500 -17.97 18.55 2.76
CA GLY A 500 -18.62 18.82 1.47
C GLY A 500 -17.69 19.15 0.30
N HIS A 501 -16.37 19.29 0.52
CA HIS A 501 -15.45 19.70 -0.56
C HIS A 501 -14.00 19.23 -0.39
N GLY A 502 -13.66 18.57 0.72
CA GLY A 502 -12.32 18.02 0.91
C GLY A 502 -12.14 16.63 0.27
N PRO A 503 -10.91 16.12 0.26
CA PRO A 503 -10.68 14.71 -0.05
C PRO A 503 -11.34 13.83 1.02
N PHE A 504 -11.61 12.57 0.65
CA PHE A 504 -12.10 11.61 1.61
C PHE A 504 -10.98 11.11 2.53
N VAL A 505 -11.29 11.01 3.82
CA VAL A 505 -10.41 10.44 4.85
C VAL A 505 -11.17 9.48 5.75
N HIS A 506 -10.48 8.50 6.31
CA HIS A 506 -11.05 7.64 7.35
C HIS A 506 -11.17 8.41 8.67
N GLN A 507 -12.35 8.38 9.29
CA GLN A 507 -12.60 9.04 10.59
C GLN A 507 -13.72 8.36 11.36
N ILE A 508 -13.92 8.74 12.62
CA ILE A 508 -15.14 8.42 13.34
C ILE A 508 -16.31 9.08 12.60
N HIS A 509 -17.44 8.38 12.49
CA HIS A 509 -18.60 8.90 11.79
C HIS A 509 -19.10 10.24 12.36
N SER A 510 -19.62 11.09 11.48
CA SER A 510 -20.18 12.41 11.83
C SER A 510 -21.67 12.57 11.49
N GLN A 511 -22.34 11.52 11.12
CA GLN A 511 -23.74 11.43 10.65
C GLN A 511 -24.63 12.67 10.98
N ASN A 512 -25.13 13.35 9.94
CA ASN A 512 -25.91 14.59 10.03
C ASN A 512 -25.18 15.78 10.70
N LEU A 513 -23.86 15.73 10.80
CA LEU A 513 -23.01 16.77 11.36
C LEU A 513 -21.89 17.14 10.37
N ASN A 514 -21.20 18.23 10.68
CA ASN A 514 -20.06 18.69 9.90
C ASN A 514 -18.85 17.78 10.15
N ASN A 515 -18.29 17.17 9.12
CA ASN A 515 -17.14 16.26 9.20
C ASN A 515 -15.89 16.92 9.86
N ASN A 516 -15.75 18.24 9.81
CA ASN A 516 -14.64 18.96 10.45
C ASN A 516 -14.73 18.97 11.98
N THR A 517 -15.89 18.69 12.56
CA THR A 517 -16.10 18.72 14.02
C THR A 517 -15.67 17.42 14.70
N VAL A 518 -15.53 16.38 13.95
CA VAL A 518 -14.94 15.13 14.42
C VAL A 518 -13.44 15.31 14.34
N ALA A 519 -12.71 15.04 15.41
CA ALA A 519 -11.26 15.06 15.39
C ALA A 519 -10.82 14.12 14.25
N SER A 520 -10.37 14.71 13.15
CA SER A 520 -9.57 13.97 12.18
C SER A 520 -8.33 13.60 12.95
N ASP A 521 -8.27 12.35 13.41
CA ASP A 521 -7.01 11.77 13.83
C ASP A 521 -6.13 11.73 12.57
N ASN A 522 -5.44 12.87 12.28
CA ASN A 522 -4.28 12.89 11.40
C ASN A 522 -3.14 12.04 11.97
N ASN A 523 -3.38 11.37 13.06
CA ASN A 523 -2.74 10.23 13.65
C ASN A 523 -3.63 8.97 13.59
N PHE A 524 -4.22 8.66 12.42
CA PHE A 524 -4.27 7.26 12.04
C PHE A 524 -2.84 6.83 11.63
N SER A 525 -1.84 7.12 12.42
CA SER A 525 -0.90 6.10 12.82
C SER A 525 -1.79 4.97 13.29
N ILE A 526 -1.83 3.87 12.50
CA ILE A 526 -2.33 2.54 12.88
C ILE A 526 -2.60 2.60 14.37
N LEU A 527 -3.88 2.71 14.77
CA LEU A 527 -4.34 2.89 16.14
C LEU A 527 -3.37 2.07 16.97
N SER A 528 -2.63 2.72 17.86
CA SER A 528 -1.48 2.14 18.53
C SER A 528 -1.87 0.71 18.88
N ASP A 529 -1.37 -0.23 18.10
CA ASP A 529 -1.86 -1.60 18.02
C ASP A 529 -2.01 -2.11 19.43
N LEU A 530 -3.23 -2.07 20.00
CA LEU A 530 -3.49 -2.71 21.27
C LEU A 530 -3.23 -4.19 21.05
N ARG A 531 -2.00 -4.61 21.31
CA ARG A 531 -1.55 -5.98 21.11
C ARG A 531 -1.51 -6.68 22.44
N ILE A 532 -2.09 -7.87 22.47
CA ILE A 532 -2.11 -8.73 23.63
C ILE A 532 -1.35 -10.00 23.27
N TYR A 533 -0.33 -10.29 24.06
CA TYR A 533 0.47 -11.48 23.90
C TYR A 533 0.94 -12.06 25.25
N PRO A 534 1.21 -13.37 25.33
CA PRO A 534 0.84 -14.37 24.36
C PRO A 534 -0.68 -14.54 24.28
N ASN A 535 -1.20 -14.88 23.10
CA ASN A 535 -2.60 -15.21 22.90
C ASN A 535 -2.66 -16.51 22.03
N PRO A 536 -3.17 -17.63 22.57
CA PRO A 536 -3.73 -17.80 23.91
C PRO A 536 -2.69 -17.78 25.04
N SER A 537 -3.16 -17.54 26.26
CA SER A 537 -2.34 -17.49 27.48
C SER A 537 -3.05 -18.14 28.67
N ASN A 538 -2.30 -18.71 29.60
CA ASN A 538 -2.81 -19.34 30.83
C ASN A 538 -2.25 -18.73 32.13
N ASN A 539 -1.37 -17.75 32.05
CA ASN A 539 -0.70 -17.20 33.22
C ASN A 539 -0.67 -15.67 33.20
N ARG A 540 -0.06 -15.07 32.18
CA ARG A 540 0.11 -13.61 32.09
C ARG A 540 -0.02 -13.17 30.64
N ILE A 541 -0.71 -12.07 30.43
CA ILE A 541 -0.75 -11.36 29.16
C ILE A 541 0.01 -10.05 29.27
N TYR A 542 0.66 -9.65 28.21
CA TYR A 542 1.30 -8.35 28.04
C TYR A 542 0.49 -7.53 27.05
N ILE A 543 0.47 -6.23 27.28
CA ILE A 543 -0.33 -5.29 26.51
C ILE A 543 0.60 -4.22 25.95
N LEU A 544 0.62 -4.07 24.63
CA LEU A 544 1.30 -2.99 23.93
C LEU A 544 0.28 -2.03 23.35
N GLY A 545 0.67 -0.76 23.23
CA GLY A 545 -0.15 0.24 22.56
C GLY A 545 -1.23 0.88 23.44
N SER A 546 -1.21 0.70 24.77
CA SER A 546 -2.13 1.36 25.69
C SER A 546 -1.38 2.28 26.66
N ASN A 547 -1.76 3.56 26.65
CA ASN A 547 -1.42 4.53 27.71
C ASN A 547 -2.67 4.98 28.49
N ASP A 548 -3.84 4.38 28.20
CA ASP A 548 -5.13 4.74 28.77
C ASP A 548 -5.62 3.71 29.78
N LYS A 549 -6.77 3.99 30.37
CA LYS A 549 -7.51 3.03 31.18
C LYS A 549 -7.81 1.78 30.36
N LEU A 550 -7.52 0.61 30.94
CA LEU A 550 -7.73 -0.69 30.34
C LEU A 550 -8.83 -1.44 31.10
N ASP A 551 -9.84 -1.85 30.38
CA ASP A 551 -10.95 -2.67 30.89
C ASP A 551 -10.96 -4.02 30.19
N VAL A 552 -11.18 -5.12 30.92
CA VAL A 552 -11.30 -6.47 30.36
C VAL A 552 -12.67 -7.03 30.65
N PHE A 553 -13.32 -7.57 29.61
CA PHE A 553 -14.68 -8.11 29.66
C PHE A 553 -14.68 -9.60 29.34
N ASN A 554 -15.54 -10.36 29.97
CA ASN A 554 -15.86 -11.72 29.58
C ASN A 554 -16.88 -11.74 28.41
N VAL A 555 -17.20 -12.94 27.90
CA VAL A 555 -18.10 -13.13 26.74
C VAL A 555 -19.55 -12.65 26.97
N ILE A 556 -19.95 -12.41 28.20
CA ILE A 556 -21.28 -11.86 28.54
C ILE A 556 -21.24 -10.34 28.78
N GLY A 557 -20.10 -9.68 28.53
CA GLY A 557 -19.93 -8.23 28.67
C GLY A 557 -19.69 -7.75 30.10
N GLU A 558 -19.44 -8.64 31.06
CA GLU A 558 -19.09 -8.26 32.44
C GLU A 558 -17.62 -7.82 32.52
N CYS A 559 -17.35 -6.63 33.07
CA CYS A 559 -16.00 -6.14 33.28
C CYS A 559 -15.36 -6.87 34.47
N ILE A 560 -14.37 -7.71 34.17
CA ILE A 560 -13.68 -8.55 35.15
C ILE A 560 -12.35 -7.96 35.63
N TYR A 561 -11.84 -6.98 34.89
CA TYR A 561 -10.60 -6.27 35.26
C TYR A 561 -10.63 -4.85 34.73
N SER A 562 -10.14 -3.89 35.52
CA SER A 562 -10.01 -2.50 35.13
C SER A 562 -8.81 -1.87 35.82
N SER A 563 -7.92 -1.22 35.06
CA SER A 563 -6.75 -0.52 35.62
C SER A 563 -6.23 0.54 34.65
N GLU A 564 -5.45 1.50 35.14
CA GLU A 564 -4.77 2.53 34.37
C GLU A 564 -3.27 2.21 34.25
N ASN A 565 -2.67 2.58 33.12
CA ASN A 565 -1.22 2.45 32.87
C ASN A 565 -0.67 1.02 33.05
N VAL A 566 -1.40 0.00 32.61
CA VAL A 566 -1.03 -1.41 32.75
C VAL A 566 -0.47 -1.95 31.44
N ASN A 567 0.72 -2.51 31.52
CA ASN A 567 1.38 -3.20 30.39
C ASN A 567 1.40 -4.73 30.53
N SER A 568 0.88 -5.28 31.64
CA SER A 568 0.70 -6.74 31.79
C SER A 568 -0.35 -7.06 32.85
N ILE A 569 -1.09 -8.17 32.65
CA ILE A 569 -2.11 -8.67 33.58
C ILE A 569 -1.81 -10.13 33.90
N ASN A 570 -1.87 -10.50 35.17
CA ASN A 570 -1.87 -11.90 35.60
C ASN A 570 -3.28 -12.46 35.45
N ILE A 571 -3.42 -13.49 34.62
CA ILE A 571 -4.69 -14.16 34.29
C ILE A 571 -4.76 -15.60 34.81
N SER A 572 -3.81 -16.04 35.66
CA SER A 572 -3.71 -17.42 36.14
C SER A 572 -4.94 -17.91 36.92
N GLU A 573 -5.73 -16.99 37.47
CA GLU A 573 -6.95 -17.30 38.19
C GLU A 573 -8.24 -17.14 37.37
N TRP A 574 -8.10 -16.76 36.08
CA TRP A 574 -9.25 -16.60 35.21
C TRP A 574 -9.70 -17.94 34.63
N SER A 575 -11.00 -18.09 34.44
CA SER A 575 -11.56 -19.27 33.77
C SER A 575 -11.06 -19.35 32.32
N SER A 576 -10.88 -20.56 31.80
CA SER A 576 -10.61 -20.74 30.36
C SER A 576 -11.77 -20.19 29.54
N GLY A 577 -11.46 -19.30 28.58
CA GLY A 577 -12.50 -18.64 27.78
C GLY A 577 -11.93 -17.57 26.85
N ILE A 578 -12.83 -16.84 26.23
CA ILE A 578 -12.52 -15.69 25.38
C ILE A 578 -12.78 -14.43 26.22
N TYR A 579 -11.87 -13.48 26.10
CA TYR A 579 -11.96 -12.20 26.79
C TYR A 579 -11.75 -11.06 25.78
N PHE A 580 -12.31 -9.90 26.09
CA PHE A 580 -12.20 -8.69 25.28
C PHE A 580 -11.49 -7.62 26.11
N VAL A 581 -10.41 -7.06 25.57
CA VAL A 581 -9.70 -5.96 26.20
C VAL A 581 -10.03 -4.67 25.47
N LYS A 582 -10.39 -3.65 26.22
CA LYS A 582 -10.66 -2.31 25.74
C LYS A 582 -9.70 -1.32 26.41
N SER A 583 -9.06 -0.47 25.62
CA SER A 583 -8.23 0.63 26.11
C SER A 583 -8.67 1.92 25.44
N GLY A 584 -9.18 2.85 26.21
CA GLY A 584 -9.79 4.05 25.66
C GLY A 584 -10.92 3.71 24.68
N LYS A 585 -10.72 4.07 23.41
CA LYS A 585 -11.65 3.73 22.30
C LYS A 585 -11.26 2.45 21.53
N SER A 586 -10.15 1.82 21.85
CA SER A 586 -9.63 0.64 21.16
C SER A 586 -9.97 -0.64 21.91
N GLY A 587 -10.31 -1.72 21.20
CA GLY A 587 -10.62 -3.03 21.80
C GLY A 587 -10.03 -4.18 21.01
N VAL A 588 -9.53 -5.22 21.70
CA VAL A 588 -8.97 -6.45 21.11
C VAL A 588 -9.53 -7.67 21.85
N LYS A 589 -9.85 -8.73 21.09
CA LYS A 589 -10.20 -10.04 21.61
C LYS A 589 -8.93 -10.85 21.88
N PHE A 590 -8.88 -11.52 23.00
CA PHE A 590 -7.81 -12.47 23.32
C PHE A 590 -8.32 -13.78 23.96
#